data_5e37509af7162c5fc3f5318252174578
#
_entry.id   5e37509af7162c5fc3f5318252174578
#
_cell.length_a   1.000
_cell.length_b   1.000
_cell.length_c   1.000
_cell.angle_alpha   90.00
_cell.angle_beta   90.00
_cell.angle_gamma   90.00
#
_symmetry.space_group_name_H-M   'P 1'
#
loop_
_entity.id
_entity.type
_entity.pdbx_description
1 polymer ?
#
loop_
_entity_poly.entity_id
_entity_poly.type
_entity_poly.pdbx_seq_one_letter_code
_entity_poly.pdbx_strand_id
1 'polypeptide(L)'
;MESVLIAAVLAAAQPHAPIGDAANALDQRCFSLMAQLAEDQDPRVQSLGRVAAQYFLGRIDAASPGFDPASAAPPEPGDRTALLRRCGDAMQAGGRDFRSIGQALAPGSRPNI
;
A
#
# COMPACT_ATOMS: atom_id res chain seq x y z
N MET A 1 14.09 26.47 -30.29
CA MET A 1 14.76 25.19 -30.51
C MET A 1 15.19 24.54 -29.23
N GLU A 2 15.93 25.24 -28.41
CA GLU A 2 16.41 24.67 -27.15
C GLU A 2 15.28 24.34 -26.21
N SER A 3 14.24 25.16 -26.17
CA SER A 3 13.10 24.90 -25.31
C SER A 3 12.36 23.63 -25.69
N VAL A 4 12.38 23.31 -27.00
CA VAL A 4 11.73 22.06 -27.45
C VAL A 4 12.51 20.83 -26.95
N LEU A 5 13.84 20.93 -26.99
CA LEU A 5 14.67 19.85 -26.48
C LEU A 5 14.51 19.66 -24.99
N ILE A 6 14.41 20.75 -24.24
CA ILE A 6 14.20 20.71 -22.81
C ILE A 6 12.86 20.02 -22.48
N ALA A 7 11.81 20.36 -23.23
CA ALA A 7 10.51 19.76 -23.04
C ALA A 7 10.55 18.27 -23.30
N ALA A 8 11.28 17.85 -24.33
CA ALA A 8 11.41 16.43 -24.62
C ALA A 8 12.12 15.67 -23.50
N VAL A 9 13.14 16.27 -22.93
CA VAL A 9 13.86 15.67 -21.81
C VAL A 9 12.96 15.52 -20.60
N LEU A 10 12.18 16.54 -20.30
CA LEU A 10 11.25 16.48 -19.17
C LEU A 10 10.20 15.39 -19.39
N ALA A 11 9.69 15.27 -20.60
CA ALA A 11 8.72 14.22 -20.92
C ALA A 11 9.33 12.83 -20.75
N ALA A 12 10.60 12.69 -21.16
CA ALA A 12 11.30 11.42 -21.01
C ALA A 12 11.63 11.11 -19.55
N ALA A 13 11.76 12.13 -18.71
CA ALA A 13 12.09 11.93 -17.31
C ALA A 13 10.90 11.43 -16.47
N GLN A 14 9.68 11.44 -17.03
CA GLN A 14 8.48 11.08 -16.29
C GLN A 14 7.76 9.83 -16.79
N PRO A 15 8.39 8.94 -17.55
CA PRO A 15 7.66 7.79 -18.06
C PRO A 15 7.24 6.81 -16.98
N HIS A 16 7.85 6.84 -15.82
CA HIS A 16 7.45 5.94 -14.74
C HIS A 16 6.27 6.46 -13.94
N ALA A 17 6.05 7.78 -13.97
CA ALA A 17 5.04 8.38 -13.11
C ALA A 17 3.66 7.79 -13.30
N PRO A 18 3.15 7.55 -14.54
CA PRO A 18 1.82 6.97 -14.68
C PRO A 18 1.66 5.60 -14.06
N ILE A 19 2.66 4.75 -14.17
CA ILE A 19 2.61 3.40 -13.58
C ILE A 19 2.75 3.51 -12.07
N GLY A 20 3.72 4.28 -11.61
CA GLY A 20 3.94 4.49 -10.18
C GLY A 20 2.76 5.17 -9.53
N ASP A 21 2.15 6.14 -10.21
CA ASP A 21 1.00 6.84 -9.67
C ASP A 21 -0.21 5.91 -9.54
N ALA A 22 -0.45 5.03 -10.51
CA ALA A 22 -1.58 4.12 -10.44
C ALA A 22 -1.42 3.15 -9.28
N ALA A 23 -0.25 2.53 -9.14
CA ALA A 23 0.02 1.62 -8.05
C ALA A 23 -0.01 2.36 -6.71
N ASN A 24 0.57 3.55 -6.67
CA ASN A 24 0.62 4.34 -5.46
C ASN A 24 -0.78 4.80 -5.05
N ALA A 25 -1.63 5.12 -6.02
CA ALA A 25 -3.00 5.51 -5.73
C ALA A 25 -3.78 4.38 -5.06
N LEU A 26 -3.63 3.14 -5.54
CA LEU A 26 -4.26 2.00 -4.88
C LEU A 26 -3.69 1.79 -3.49
N ASP A 27 -2.38 1.86 -3.33
CA ASP A 27 -1.74 1.70 -2.03
C ASP A 27 -2.23 2.76 -1.05
N GLN A 28 -2.39 4.01 -1.49
CA GLN A 28 -2.90 5.07 -0.64
C GLN A 28 -4.34 4.80 -0.20
N ARG A 29 -5.19 4.36 -1.11
CA ARG A 29 -6.56 4.03 -0.77
C ARG A 29 -6.64 2.84 0.17
N CYS A 30 -5.78 1.86 -0.05
CA CYS A 30 -5.70 0.71 0.85
C CYS A 30 -5.21 1.12 2.23
N PHE A 31 -4.19 1.98 2.28
CA PHE A 31 -3.73 2.50 3.56
C PHE A 31 -4.86 3.21 4.30
N SER A 32 -5.59 4.09 3.62
CA SER A 32 -6.68 4.84 4.25
C SER A 32 -7.79 3.91 4.73
N LEU A 33 -8.16 2.90 3.94
CA LEU A 33 -9.17 1.93 4.34
C LEU A 33 -8.71 1.14 5.57
N MET A 34 -7.47 0.68 5.56
CA MET A 34 -6.94 -0.09 6.69
C MET A 34 -6.81 0.77 7.94
N ALA A 35 -6.48 2.04 7.78
CA ALA A 35 -6.44 2.97 8.90
C ALA A 35 -7.84 3.14 9.50
N GLN A 36 -8.90 3.15 8.68
CA GLN A 36 -10.26 3.17 9.19
C GLN A 36 -10.59 1.89 9.94
N LEU A 37 -10.17 0.74 9.44
CA LEU A 37 -10.39 -0.53 10.13
C LEU A 37 -9.63 -0.58 11.45
N ALA A 38 -8.52 0.10 11.55
CA ALA A 38 -7.76 0.18 12.80
C ALA A 38 -8.52 0.92 13.90
N GLU A 39 -9.57 1.64 13.53
CA GLU A 39 -10.45 2.31 14.47
C GLU A 39 -11.70 1.49 14.80
N ASP A 40 -11.81 0.29 14.25
CA ASP A 40 -12.98 -0.56 14.46
C ASP A 40 -13.08 -0.98 15.91
N GLN A 41 -14.30 -1.23 16.37
CA GLN A 41 -14.54 -1.66 17.75
C GLN A 41 -14.20 -3.12 17.98
N ASP A 42 -14.22 -3.94 16.95
CA ASP A 42 -13.82 -5.34 17.05
C ASP A 42 -12.28 -5.42 17.12
N PRO A 43 -11.72 -5.94 18.23
CA PRO A 43 -10.26 -5.99 18.40
C PRO A 43 -9.52 -6.74 17.29
N ARG A 44 -10.16 -7.73 16.69
CA ARG A 44 -9.52 -8.50 15.61
C ARG A 44 -9.44 -7.68 14.33
N VAL A 45 -10.51 -6.96 14.02
CA VAL A 45 -10.53 -6.05 12.87
C VAL A 45 -9.53 -4.92 13.10
N GLN A 46 -9.52 -4.37 14.30
CA GLN A 46 -8.62 -3.30 14.68
C GLN A 46 -7.16 -3.71 14.49
N SER A 47 -6.78 -4.88 14.97
CA SER A 47 -5.41 -5.39 14.84
C SER A 47 -5.05 -5.62 13.38
N LEU A 48 -5.94 -6.22 12.62
CA LEU A 48 -5.72 -6.46 11.20
C LEU A 48 -5.54 -5.15 10.46
N GLY A 49 -6.40 -4.19 10.73
CA GLY A 49 -6.31 -2.87 10.10
C GLY A 49 -4.98 -2.19 10.40
N ARG A 50 -4.52 -2.29 11.64
CA ARG A 50 -3.25 -1.70 12.04
C ARG A 50 -2.07 -2.29 11.29
N VAL A 51 -2.01 -3.62 11.21
CA VAL A 51 -0.93 -4.31 10.53
C VAL A 51 -0.97 -4.02 9.03
N ALA A 52 -2.15 -4.10 8.44
CA ALA A 52 -2.29 -3.86 7.01
C ALA A 52 -1.98 -2.40 6.65
N ALA A 53 -2.37 -1.44 7.49
CA ALA A 53 -2.03 -0.04 7.26
C ALA A 53 -0.52 0.16 7.24
N GLN A 54 0.20 -0.47 8.15
CA GLN A 54 1.67 -0.39 8.17
C GLN A 54 2.28 -0.98 6.90
N TYR A 55 1.73 -2.08 6.43
CA TYR A 55 2.20 -2.72 5.21
C TYR A 55 2.07 -1.76 4.02
N PHE A 56 0.90 -1.14 3.85
CA PHE A 56 0.69 -0.23 2.73
C PHE A 56 1.50 1.05 2.88
N LEU A 57 1.65 1.55 4.10
CA LEU A 57 2.49 2.72 4.33
C LEU A 57 3.94 2.45 3.93
N GLY A 58 4.45 1.27 4.23
CA GLY A 58 5.80 0.89 3.82
C GLY A 58 5.96 0.87 2.31
N ARG A 59 4.94 0.37 1.59
CA ARG A 59 4.98 0.37 0.13
C ARG A 59 4.97 1.79 -0.42
N ILE A 60 4.15 2.65 0.15
CA ILE A 60 4.06 4.05 -0.29
C ILE A 60 5.40 4.75 -0.04
N ASP A 61 5.98 4.56 1.13
CA ASP A 61 7.27 5.17 1.47
C ASP A 61 8.38 4.71 0.53
N ALA A 62 8.36 3.45 0.15
CA ALA A 62 9.36 2.92 -0.77
C ALA A 62 9.25 3.56 -2.15
N ALA A 63 8.02 3.83 -2.60
CA ALA A 63 7.78 4.47 -3.89
C ALA A 63 7.92 5.97 -3.83
N SER A 64 7.61 6.58 -2.70
CA SER A 64 7.59 8.03 -2.51
C SER A 64 8.18 8.37 -1.14
N PRO A 65 9.50 8.39 -1.02
CA PRO A 65 10.14 8.71 0.26
C PRO A 65 9.67 10.05 0.81
N GLY A 66 9.34 10.07 2.08
CA GLY A 66 8.85 11.28 2.72
C GLY A 66 7.36 11.53 2.54
N PHE A 67 6.63 10.53 2.08
CA PHE A 67 5.17 10.65 1.94
C PHE A 67 4.53 10.98 3.30
N ASP A 68 3.60 11.94 3.28
CA ASP A 68 2.85 12.31 4.47
C ASP A 68 1.57 11.46 4.55
N PRO A 69 1.45 10.58 5.54
CA PRO A 69 0.25 9.75 5.68
C PRO A 69 -1.04 10.56 5.79
N ALA A 70 -0.98 11.77 6.31
CA ALA A 70 -2.16 12.60 6.44
C ALA A 70 -2.71 13.05 5.09
N SER A 71 -1.89 12.99 4.04
CA SER A 71 -2.32 13.37 2.69
C SER A 71 -2.72 12.18 1.84
N ALA A 72 -2.83 10.98 2.40
CA ALA A 72 -3.21 9.81 1.64
C ALA A 72 -4.60 9.97 1.03
N ALA A 73 -4.76 9.50 -0.21
CA ALA A 73 -6.06 9.51 -0.86
C ALA A 73 -7.05 8.69 -0.04
N PRO A 74 -8.26 9.20 0.20
CA PRO A 74 -9.27 8.45 0.94
C PRO A 74 -9.73 7.23 0.15
N PRO A 75 -10.37 6.25 0.82
CA PRO A 75 -11.00 5.15 0.11
C PRO A 75 -12.06 5.71 -0.85
N GLU A 76 -12.20 5.08 -2.00
CA GLU A 76 -13.23 5.52 -2.94
C GLU A 76 -14.61 5.37 -2.30
N PRO A 77 -15.48 6.37 -2.45
CA PRO A 77 -16.86 6.19 -2.07
C PRO A 77 -17.48 5.14 -2.99
N GLY A 78 -18.35 4.32 -2.46
CA GLY A 78 -18.99 3.28 -3.24
C GLY A 78 -18.69 1.91 -2.70
N ASP A 79 -18.18 1.00 -3.52
CA ASP A 79 -18.05 -0.38 -3.10
C ASP A 79 -16.81 -0.61 -2.25
N ARG A 80 -17.00 -0.44 -0.95
CA ARG A 80 -15.96 -0.66 0.05
C ARG A 80 -15.49 -2.12 0.06
N THR A 81 -16.42 -3.06 -0.16
CA THR A 81 -16.08 -4.48 -0.22
C THR A 81 -15.17 -4.79 -1.39
N ALA A 82 -15.44 -4.20 -2.54
CA ALA A 82 -14.58 -4.39 -3.71
C ALA A 82 -13.18 -3.82 -3.46
N LEU A 83 -13.10 -2.65 -2.84
CA LEU A 83 -11.79 -2.08 -2.50
C LEU A 83 -11.04 -2.97 -1.50
N LEU A 84 -11.74 -3.46 -0.49
CA LEU A 84 -11.13 -4.33 0.50
C LEU A 84 -10.56 -5.59 -0.16
N ARG A 85 -11.30 -6.16 -1.12
CA ARG A 85 -10.83 -7.32 -1.86
C ARG A 85 -9.59 -6.99 -2.67
N ARG A 86 -9.57 -5.84 -3.33
CA ARG A 86 -8.41 -5.41 -4.11
C ARG A 86 -7.19 -5.21 -3.21
N CYS A 87 -7.39 -4.67 -2.03
CA CYS A 87 -6.32 -4.50 -1.06
C CYS A 87 -5.77 -5.85 -0.59
N GLY A 88 -6.67 -6.81 -0.32
CA GLY A 88 -6.26 -8.15 0.03
C GLY A 88 -5.46 -8.83 -1.07
N ASP A 89 -5.91 -8.68 -2.31
CA ASP A 89 -5.20 -9.23 -3.46
C ASP A 89 -3.81 -8.59 -3.62
N ALA A 90 -3.72 -7.29 -3.41
CA ALA A 90 -2.44 -6.58 -3.48
C ALA A 90 -1.48 -7.08 -2.40
N MET A 91 -1.98 -7.31 -1.20
CA MET A 91 -1.16 -7.86 -0.12
C MET A 91 -0.67 -9.27 -0.46
N GLN A 92 -1.54 -10.10 -1.01
CA GLN A 92 -1.14 -11.45 -1.40
C GLN A 92 -0.09 -11.43 -2.50
N ALA A 93 -0.31 -10.61 -3.51
CA ALA A 93 0.59 -10.54 -4.66
C ALA A 93 1.96 -9.99 -4.28
N GLY A 94 1.99 -8.91 -3.49
CA GLY A 94 3.23 -8.27 -3.10
C GLY A 94 3.75 -8.70 -1.75
N GLY A 95 2.90 -9.35 -0.94
CA GLY A 95 3.21 -9.70 0.41
C GLY A 95 3.33 -11.20 0.66
N ARG A 96 3.57 -11.95 -0.39
CA ARG A 96 3.70 -13.40 -0.26
C ARG A 96 4.76 -13.77 0.77
N ASP A 97 5.90 -13.10 0.72
CA ASP A 97 6.97 -13.34 1.67
C ASP A 97 6.61 -12.83 3.06
N PHE A 98 5.84 -11.74 3.11
CA PHE A 98 5.35 -11.22 4.37
C PHE A 98 4.54 -12.30 5.12
N ARG A 99 3.66 -12.99 4.40
CA ARG A 99 2.89 -14.06 5.00
C ARG A 99 3.78 -15.22 5.46
N SER A 100 4.73 -15.61 4.63
CA SER A 100 5.68 -16.67 4.96
C SER A 100 6.52 -16.30 6.18
N ILE A 101 6.97 -15.06 6.26
CA ILE A 101 7.73 -14.59 7.41
C ILE A 101 6.86 -14.65 8.66
N GLY A 102 5.61 -14.18 8.57
CA GLY A 102 4.70 -14.22 9.70
C GLY A 102 4.47 -15.63 10.20
N GLN A 103 4.30 -16.58 9.30
CA GLN A 103 4.13 -17.98 9.66
C GLN A 103 5.40 -18.55 10.29
N ALA A 104 6.55 -18.21 9.76
CA ALA A 104 7.82 -18.69 10.29
C ALA A 104 8.10 -18.15 11.70
N LEU A 105 7.61 -16.96 11.99
CA LEU A 105 7.82 -16.35 13.30
C LEU A 105 6.75 -16.74 14.32
N ALA A 106 5.67 -17.38 13.88
CA ALA A 106 4.60 -17.76 14.79
C ALA A 106 5.06 -18.85 15.75
N PRO A 107 4.61 -18.81 17.01
CA PRO A 107 4.95 -19.85 17.98
C PRO A 107 4.51 -21.22 17.47
N GLY A 108 5.37 -22.19 17.59
CA GLY A 108 5.07 -23.57 17.19
C GLY A 108 5.35 -23.89 15.75
N SER A 109 5.60 -22.90 14.89
CA SER A 109 5.94 -23.14 13.50
C SER A 109 7.44 -23.24 13.27
N ARG A 110 8.22 -23.08 14.31
CA ARG A 110 9.68 -23.17 14.24
C ARG A 110 10.13 -24.51 14.81
N PRO A 111 10.41 -25.45 13.96
CA PRO A 111 10.67 -26.82 14.43
C PRO A 111 11.96 -26.97 15.21
N ASN A 112 12.90 -26.08 15.06
CA ASN A 112 14.21 -26.22 15.65
C ASN A 112 14.43 -25.38 16.89
N ILE A 113 13.38 -24.94 17.48
CA ILE A 113 13.50 -24.05 18.66
C ILE A 113 12.98 -24.71 19.90
#